data_876ca6c5df37fc5124edc56699f452dd
#
_entry.id   876ca6c5df37fc5124edc56699f452dd
#
_cell.length_a   1.000
_cell.length_b   1.000
_cell.length_c   1.000
_cell.angle_alpha   90.00
_cell.angle_beta   90.00
_cell.angle_gamma   90.00
#
_symmetry.space_group_name_H-M   'P 1'
#
loop_
_entity.id
_entity.type
_entity.pdbx_description
1 polymer ?
#
loop_
_entity_poly.entity_id
_entity_poly.type
_entity_poly.pdbx_seq_one_letter_code
_entity_poly.pdbx_strand_id
1 'polypeptide(L)' 'MRYLNVLFLLLVIVGGVNWLLVGVAKIDLVAAITGASFGQTNALSSVIYILVGISAIALLPVLARWTTASDATAR' A
#
# COMPACT_ATOMS: atom_id res chain seq x y z
N MET A 1 5.83 -16.47 -1.63
CA MET A 1 5.33 -16.36 -3.01
C MET A 1 5.76 -15.05 -3.59
N ARG A 2 6.72 -15.11 -4.51
CA ARG A 2 7.34 -13.88 -5.04
C ARG A 2 6.35 -12.98 -5.75
N TYR A 3 5.49 -13.55 -6.60
CA TYR A 3 4.54 -12.74 -7.37
C TYR A 3 3.49 -12.09 -6.49
N LEU A 4 3.02 -12.79 -5.46
CA LEU A 4 2.11 -12.18 -4.49
C LEU A 4 2.77 -11.05 -3.73
N ASN A 5 4.03 -11.23 -3.34
CA ASN A 5 4.75 -10.16 -2.65
C ASN A 5 4.96 -8.95 -3.54
N VAL A 6 5.21 -9.16 -4.82
CA VAL A 6 5.30 -8.06 -5.79
C VAL A 6 3.98 -7.31 -5.86
N LEU A 7 2.87 -8.03 -5.93
CA LEU A 7 1.54 -7.41 -5.98
C LEU A 7 1.27 -6.59 -4.72
N PHE A 8 1.56 -7.16 -3.53
CA PHE A 8 1.36 -6.46 -2.27
C PHE A 8 2.24 -5.20 -2.21
N LEU A 9 3.49 -5.30 -2.64
CA LEU A 9 4.38 -4.14 -2.67
C LEU A 9 3.89 -3.07 -3.62
N LEU A 10 3.40 -3.44 -4.79
CA LEU A 10 2.83 -2.48 -5.74
C LEU A 10 1.66 -1.72 -5.13
N LEU A 11 0.75 -2.44 -4.48
CA LEU A 11 -0.41 -1.81 -3.85
C LEU A 11 0.01 -0.86 -2.72
N VAL A 12 0.98 -1.25 -1.92
CA VAL A 12 1.49 -0.42 -0.84
C VAL A 12 2.20 0.81 -1.40
N ILE A 13 2.97 0.65 -2.47
CA ILE A 13 3.66 1.78 -3.11
C ILE A 13 2.63 2.77 -3.66
N VAL A 14 1.62 2.29 -4.36
CA VAL A 14 0.55 3.13 -4.89
C VAL A 14 -0.13 3.89 -3.74
N GLY A 15 -0.46 3.18 -2.66
CA GLY A 15 -1.07 3.80 -1.49
C GLY A 15 -0.17 4.84 -0.84
N GLY A 16 1.13 4.54 -0.74
CA GLY A 16 2.10 5.49 -0.17
C GLY A 16 2.26 6.73 -1.01
N VAL A 17 2.35 6.58 -2.32
CA VAL A 17 2.41 7.72 -3.25
C VAL A 17 1.14 8.56 -3.14
N ASN A 18 -0.03 7.90 -3.06
CA ASN A 18 -1.29 8.61 -2.88
C ASN A 18 -1.29 9.45 -1.60
N TRP A 19 -0.78 8.89 -0.51
CA TRP A 19 -0.72 9.63 0.76
C TRP A 19 0.29 10.76 0.72
N LEU A 20 1.39 10.60 -0.02
CA LEU A 20 2.31 11.71 -0.24
C LEU A 20 1.59 12.87 -0.93
N LEU A 21 0.82 12.58 -1.96
CA LEU A 21 0.05 13.60 -2.66
C LEU A 21 -1.00 14.25 -1.77
N VAL A 22 -1.65 13.48 -0.91
CA VAL A 22 -2.59 14.02 0.07
C VAL A 22 -1.89 15.00 1.01
N GLY A 23 -0.73 14.62 1.51
CA GLY A 23 0.00 15.45 2.48
C GLY A 23 0.56 16.73 1.88
N VAL A 24 1.06 16.66 0.65
CA VAL A 24 1.75 17.80 0.02
C VAL A 24 0.78 18.70 -0.75
N ALA A 25 -0.11 18.10 -1.53
CA ALA A 25 -0.95 18.85 -2.49
C ALA A 25 -2.45 18.68 -2.23
N LYS A 26 -2.82 17.89 -1.24
CA LYS A 26 -4.23 17.57 -0.94
C LYS A 26 -4.95 16.95 -2.13
N ILE A 27 -4.22 16.10 -2.85
CA ILE A 27 -4.74 15.33 -3.98
C ILE A 27 -4.85 13.87 -3.54
N ASP A 28 -6.03 13.29 -3.67
CA ASP A 28 -6.25 11.87 -3.43
C ASP A 28 -6.53 11.21 -4.78
N LEU A 29 -5.50 10.56 -5.33
CA LEU A 29 -5.60 9.91 -6.63
C LEU A 29 -6.64 8.80 -6.64
N VAL A 30 -6.74 8.02 -5.57
CA VAL A 30 -7.72 6.94 -5.49
C VAL A 30 -9.12 7.53 -5.50
N ALA A 31 -9.36 8.58 -4.73
CA ALA A 31 -10.65 9.25 -4.73
C ALA A 31 -10.96 9.85 -6.11
N ALA A 32 -9.99 10.49 -6.74
CA ALA A 32 -10.17 11.10 -8.06
C ALA A 32 -10.51 10.05 -9.12
N ILE A 33 -9.81 8.92 -9.11
CA ILE A 33 -10.02 7.85 -10.09
C ILE A 33 -11.38 7.18 -9.87
N THR A 34 -11.80 7.01 -8.63
CA THR A 34 -13.03 6.31 -8.29
C THR A 34 -14.25 7.23 -8.24
N GLY A 35 -14.07 8.53 -8.46
CA GLY A 35 -15.16 9.48 -8.44
C GLY A 35 -15.56 9.98 -7.06
N ALA A 36 -14.80 9.63 -6.02
CA ALA A 36 -15.04 10.14 -4.67
C ALA A 36 -14.44 11.52 -4.52
N SER A 37 -15.03 12.33 -3.63
CA SER A 37 -14.45 13.62 -3.26
C SER A 37 -13.27 13.42 -2.31
N PHE A 38 -12.37 14.40 -2.23
CA PHE A 38 -11.24 14.34 -1.33
C PHE A 38 -11.74 14.09 0.11
N GLY A 39 -11.13 13.10 0.77
CA GLY A 39 -11.50 12.73 2.13
C GLY A 39 -12.76 11.90 2.26
N GLN A 40 -13.42 11.61 1.15
CA GLN A 40 -14.61 10.75 1.13
C GLN A 40 -14.29 9.42 0.44
N THR A 41 -15.14 8.44 0.70
CA THR A 41 -15.00 7.13 0.07
C THR A 41 -16.31 6.75 -0.60
N ASN A 42 -16.21 5.95 -1.66
CA ASN A 42 -17.34 5.22 -2.22
C ASN A 42 -16.99 3.72 -2.16
N ALA A 43 -17.89 2.88 -2.65
CA ALA A 43 -17.68 1.43 -2.59
C ALA A 43 -16.37 1.02 -3.30
N LEU A 44 -16.09 1.62 -4.44
CA LEU A 44 -14.89 1.28 -5.21
C LEU A 44 -13.62 1.73 -4.52
N SER A 45 -13.58 2.98 -4.02
CA SER A 45 -12.40 3.46 -3.30
C SER A 45 -12.17 2.71 -2.00
N SER A 46 -13.25 2.34 -1.31
CA SER A 46 -13.14 1.53 -0.09
C SER A 46 -12.52 0.17 -0.38
N VAL A 47 -12.90 -0.48 -1.47
CA VAL A 47 -12.28 -1.74 -1.88
C VAL A 47 -10.79 -1.56 -2.12
N ILE A 48 -10.40 -0.50 -2.82
CA ILE A 48 -8.99 -0.23 -3.10
C ILE A 48 -8.23 0.01 -1.80
N TYR A 49 -8.75 0.83 -0.89
CA TYR A 49 -8.08 1.10 0.39
C TYR A 49 -7.97 -0.15 1.25
N ILE A 50 -9.00 -1.00 1.25
CA ILE A 50 -8.96 -2.27 1.98
C ILE A 50 -7.87 -3.17 1.40
N LEU A 51 -7.78 -3.28 0.08
CA LEU A 51 -6.75 -4.09 -0.56
C LEU A 51 -5.36 -3.59 -0.23
N VAL A 52 -5.15 -2.27 -0.23
CA VAL A 52 -3.87 -1.67 0.15
C VAL A 52 -3.54 -2.01 1.60
N GLY A 53 -4.51 -1.87 2.50
CA GLY A 53 -4.32 -2.17 3.92
C GLY A 53 -4.02 -3.64 4.18
N ILE A 54 -4.76 -4.53 3.54
CA ILE A 54 -4.50 -5.97 3.66
C ILE A 54 -3.11 -6.31 3.13
N SER A 55 -2.72 -5.68 2.02
CA SER A 55 -1.39 -5.88 1.44
C SER A 55 -0.29 -5.47 2.41
N ALA A 56 -0.47 -4.35 3.10
CA ALA A 56 0.49 -3.90 4.10
C ALA A 56 0.61 -4.90 5.25
N ILE A 57 -0.52 -5.41 5.73
CA ILE A 57 -0.52 -6.42 6.81
C ILE A 57 0.17 -7.69 6.35
N ALA A 58 -0.13 -8.14 5.13
CA ALA A 58 0.47 -9.35 4.57
C ALA A 58 1.99 -9.25 4.43
N LEU A 59 2.51 -8.04 4.26
CA LEU A 59 3.95 -7.81 4.12
C LEU A 59 4.70 -7.76 5.46
N LEU A 60 3.99 -7.65 6.58
CA LEU A 60 4.66 -7.61 7.88
C LEU A 60 5.53 -8.85 8.15
N PRO A 61 5.03 -10.08 7.98
CA PRO A 61 5.91 -11.23 8.16
C PRO A 61 7.02 -11.33 7.10
N VAL A 62 6.77 -10.83 5.90
CA VAL A 62 7.80 -10.78 4.85
C VAL A 62 8.92 -9.85 5.27
N LEU A 63 8.58 -8.66 5.78
CA LEU A 63 9.56 -7.72 6.30
C LEU A 63 10.38 -8.34 7.43
N ALA A 64 9.71 -9.02 8.36
CA ALA A 64 10.40 -9.68 9.48
C ALA A 64 11.39 -10.73 8.97
N ARG A 65 10.99 -11.54 7.98
CA ARG A 65 11.88 -12.56 7.41
C ARG A 65 13.07 -11.94 6.69
N TRP A 66 12.83 -10.88 5.93
CA TRP A 66 13.91 -10.24 5.18
C TRP A 66 14.92 -9.58 6.12
N THR A 67 14.44 -8.97 7.19
CA THR A 67 15.31 -8.38 8.20
C THR A 67 16.16 -9.46 8.87
N THR A 68 15.54 -10.56 9.26
CA THR A 68 16.24 -11.68 9.90
C THR A 68 17.24 -12.32 8.93
N ALA A 69 16.82 -12.53 7.68
CA ALA A 69 17.70 -13.10 6.66
C ALA A 69 18.88 -12.19 6.36
N SER A 70 18.65 -10.88 6.30
CA SER A 70 19.72 -9.91 6.09
C SER A 70 20.73 -9.95 7.23
N ASP A 71 20.26 -10.02 8.48
CA ASP A 71 21.14 -10.14 9.64
C ASP A 71 21.94 -11.42 9.58
N ALA A 72 21.32 -12.53 9.25
CA ALA A 72 22.01 -13.81 9.10
C ALA A 72 23.04 -13.75 7.98
N THR A 73 22.73 -13.11 6.88
CA THR A 73 23.62 -12.98 5.73
C THR A 73 24.80 -12.06 6.03
N ALA A 74 24.56 -11.02 6.81
CA ALA A 74 25.60 -10.05 7.16
C ALA A 74 26.66 -10.62 8.09
N ARG A 75 26.41 -11.75 8.72
CA ARG A 75 27.39 -12.42 9.62
C ARG A 75 28.37 -13.32 8.84
#